data_68167c0c626e969903d5ecc8b5042f14
#
_entry.id   68167c0c626e969903d5ecc8b5042f14
#
_cell.length_a   1.000
_cell.length_b   1.000
_cell.length_c   1.000
_cell.angle_alpha   90.00
_cell.angle_beta   90.00
_cell.angle_gamma   90.00
#
_symmetry.space_group_name_H-M   'P 1'
#
loop_
_entity.id
_entity.type
_entity.pdbx_description
1 polymer ?
#
loop_
_entity_poly.entity_id
_entity_poly.type
_entity_poly.pdbx_seq_one_letter_code
_entity_poly.pdbx_strand_id
1 'polypeptide(L)'
;DLIKKGLSFSTPTGTAYEYSNLGYAMLGYIIKRVTGKPYEQYINETIIRPLGMTSTYWEFSKIPKRQLAHGYRWINNNWQEEALLSHGAYGAMGGLITSLEDFIKYMNLHMNAWPPRHDTEATVAKRSSLREMHKPWNFSTLNAQYKYPGGRPCAVASAYGYGLRWTSDCEGRTTVGHSGGLPGFGSNWTFLPEYGIGVICFANVTYAPTSIINTKVLDTILAISKIKPRQLIPSRILLQRQQELMEILPGWNTKGKNIFAENFFLDYSINALRSEANELFTKAGQIKQVKEIVPTNNLRGAFIIEGEHSNIEVRFTLTPEQVPLIQEYRIREIPK
;
A
#
# COMPACT_ATOMS: atom_id res chain seq x y z
N ASP A 1 32.03 -19.31 1.12
CA ASP A 1 33.13 -19.16 0.16
C ASP A 1 33.06 -17.85 -0.65
N LEU A 2 31.87 -17.40 -1.12
CA LEU A 2 31.74 -16.18 -1.90
C LEU A 2 32.20 -14.94 -1.11
N ILE A 3 31.76 -14.79 0.13
CA ILE A 3 32.17 -13.68 1.00
C ILE A 3 33.67 -13.69 1.28
N LYS A 4 34.28 -14.88 1.42
CA LYS A 4 35.73 -15.02 1.63
C LYS A 4 36.55 -14.58 0.42
N LYS A 5 35.99 -14.66 -0.79
CA LYS A 5 36.63 -14.20 -2.04
C LYS A 5 36.56 -12.70 -2.23
N GLY A 6 35.81 -11.99 -1.38
CA GLY A 6 35.53 -10.57 -1.49
C GLY A 6 34.29 -10.32 -2.36
N LEU A 7 33.67 -9.15 -2.14
CA LEU A 7 32.50 -8.66 -2.88
C LEU A 7 32.86 -7.30 -3.48
N SER A 8 32.54 -7.12 -4.76
CA SER A 8 32.58 -5.81 -5.40
C SER A 8 31.22 -5.15 -5.34
N PHE A 9 31.20 -3.86 -5.05
CA PHE A 9 29.99 -3.04 -5.03
C PHE A 9 29.99 -2.13 -6.25
N SER A 10 28.84 -2.01 -6.92
CA SER A 10 28.66 -1.19 -8.11
C SER A 10 28.71 0.30 -7.78
N THR A 11 28.25 0.68 -6.58
CA THR A 11 28.16 2.07 -6.12
C THR A 11 28.52 2.14 -4.63
N PRO A 12 28.96 3.33 -4.14
CA PRO A 12 29.12 3.55 -2.70
C PRO A 12 27.80 3.33 -1.94
N THR A 13 27.90 2.87 -0.70
CA THR A 13 26.73 2.58 0.16
C THR A 13 25.83 3.81 0.30
N GLY A 14 24.53 3.62 0.08
CA GLY A 14 23.52 4.65 0.25
C GLY A 14 23.36 5.62 -0.91
N THR A 15 24.08 5.44 -2.03
CA THR A 15 24.02 6.34 -3.19
C THR A 15 23.02 5.93 -4.26
N ALA A 16 22.76 4.64 -4.41
CA ALA A 16 21.81 4.13 -5.41
C ALA A 16 21.15 2.81 -4.94
N TYR A 17 19.98 2.54 -5.50
CA TYR A 17 19.30 1.25 -5.34
C TYR A 17 19.88 0.24 -6.34
N GLU A 18 20.25 -0.93 -5.81
CA GLU A 18 20.65 -2.09 -6.61
C GLU A 18 19.89 -3.34 -6.13
N TYR A 19 19.21 -4.02 -7.05
CA TYR A 19 18.54 -5.29 -6.75
C TYR A 19 19.59 -6.39 -6.54
N SER A 20 19.49 -7.11 -5.40
CA SER A 20 20.49 -8.11 -5.05
C SER A 20 19.89 -9.42 -4.54
N ASN A 21 19.97 -10.47 -5.36
CA ASN A 21 19.68 -11.83 -4.95
C ASN A 21 20.59 -12.31 -3.82
N LEU A 22 21.87 -11.93 -3.87
CA LEU A 22 22.85 -12.25 -2.83
C LEU A 22 22.46 -11.61 -1.49
N GLY A 23 22.01 -10.34 -1.51
CA GLY A 23 21.54 -9.65 -0.30
C GLY A 23 20.42 -10.42 0.40
N TYR A 24 19.43 -10.90 -0.36
CA TYR A 24 18.33 -11.70 0.20
C TYR A 24 18.77 -13.10 0.64
N ALA A 25 19.69 -13.75 -0.06
CA ALA A 25 20.30 -14.99 0.42
C ALA A 25 21.02 -14.80 1.77
N MET A 26 21.71 -13.66 1.95
CA MET A 26 22.37 -13.31 3.20
C MET A 26 21.38 -13.07 4.33
N LEU A 27 20.18 -12.52 4.07
CA LEU A 27 19.13 -12.37 5.08
C LEU A 27 18.71 -13.73 5.67
N GLY A 28 18.61 -14.78 4.85
CA GLY A 28 18.37 -16.13 5.34
C GLY A 28 19.46 -16.63 6.31
N TYR A 29 20.72 -16.33 6.01
CA TYR A 29 21.83 -16.64 6.92
C TYR A 29 21.74 -15.82 8.23
N ILE A 30 21.39 -14.53 8.14
CA ILE A 30 21.23 -13.65 9.31
C ILE A 30 20.09 -14.17 10.21
N ILE A 31 18.95 -14.56 9.65
CA ILE A 31 17.85 -15.18 10.41
C ILE A 31 18.36 -16.36 11.21
N LYS A 32 19.12 -17.28 10.57
CA LYS A 32 19.71 -18.42 11.27
C LYS A 32 20.64 -18.00 12.41
N ARG A 33 21.46 -16.96 12.20
CA ARG A 33 22.41 -16.47 13.22
C ARG A 33 21.70 -15.84 14.42
N VAL A 34 20.61 -15.11 14.17
CA VAL A 34 19.85 -14.39 15.21
C VAL A 34 18.91 -15.33 15.98
N THR A 35 18.26 -16.27 15.27
CA THR A 35 17.23 -17.12 15.86
C THR A 35 17.72 -18.50 16.31
N GLY A 36 18.91 -18.91 15.86
CA GLY A 36 19.43 -20.28 16.05
C GLY A 36 18.75 -21.32 15.17
N LYS A 37 17.75 -20.96 14.36
CA LYS A 37 16.97 -21.88 13.52
C LYS A 37 17.30 -21.64 12.04
N PRO A 38 17.28 -22.71 11.18
CA PRO A 38 17.25 -22.51 9.73
C PRO A 38 16.11 -21.56 9.35
N TYR A 39 16.34 -20.67 8.36
CA TYR A 39 15.33 -19.67 7.99
C TYR A 39 14.03 -20.32 7.50
N GLU A 40 14.10 -21.48 6.84
CA GLU A 40 12.96 -22.25 6.38
C GLU A 40 12.08 -22.70 7.56
N GLN A 41 12.71 -23.19 8.61
CA GLN A 41 12.01 -23.58 9.82
C GLN A 41 11.39 -22.36 10.50
N TYR A 42 12.15 -21.28 10.63
CA TYR A 42 11.67 -20.04 11.25
C TYR A 42 10.44 -19.47 10.51
N ILE A 43 10.51 -19.37 9.18
CA ILE A 43 9.39 -18.88 8.35
C ILE A 43 8.19 -19.83 8.41
N ASN A 44 8.42 -21.15 8.42
CA ASN A 44 7.34 -22.13 8.56
C ASN A 44 6.59 -21.97 9.89
N GLU A 45 7.31 -21.75 10.99
CA GLU A 45 6.72 -21.62 12.32
C GLU A 45 6.02 -20.27 12.52
N THR A 46 6.58 -19.18 11.97
CA THR A 46 6.13 -17.82 12.26
C THR A 46 5.19 -17.24 11.22
N ILE A 47 5.19 -17.75 9.99
CA ILE A 47 4.39 -17.20 8.88
C ILE A 47 3.52 -18.29 8.25
N ILE A 48 4.12 -19.33 7.67
CA ILE A 48 3.43 -20.29 6.79
C ILE A 48 2.34 -21.04 7.57
N ARG A 49 2.71 -21.65 8.69
CA ARG A 49 1.77 -22.41 9.52
C ARG A 49 0.68 -21.53 10.15
N PRO A 50 1.00 -20.37 10.77
CA PRO A 50 -0.03 -19.48 11.30
C PRO A 50 -1.01 -18.96 10.26
N LEU A 51 -0.58 -18.79 8.99
CA LEU A 51 -1.48 -18.44 7.89
C LEU A 51 -2.27 -19.61 7.32
N GLY A 52 -1.99 -20.85 7.78
CA GLY A 52 -2.63 -22.04 7.24
C GLY A 52 -2.22 -22.37 5.81
N MET A 53 -0.99 -22.04 5.41
CA MET A 53 -0.42 -22.31 4.09
C MET A 53 0.08 -23.77 4.03
N THR A 54 -0.82 -24.70 3.80
CA THR A 54 -0.55 -26.16 3.89
C THR A 54 0.05 -26.76 2.63
N SER A 55 0.04 -26.05 1.52
CA SER A 55 0.60 -26.42 0.22
C SER A 55 1.81 -25.55 -0.15
N THR A 56 2.63 -25.22 0.87
CA THR A 56 3.83 -24.37 0.70
C THR A 56 5.05 -25.13 1.24
N TYR A 57 6.10 -25.22 0.43
CA TYR A 57 7.25 -26.09 0.64
C TYR A 57 8.57 -25.37 0.30
N TRP A 58 9.68 -25.92 0.78
CA TRP A 58 11.04 -25.49 0.44
C TRP A 58 11.79 -26.54 -0.41
N GLU A 59 11.24 -27.74 -0.53
CA GLU A 59 11.86 -28.85 -1.24
C GLU A 59 10.84 -29.55 -2.13
N PHE A 60 11.17 -29.81 -3.40
CA PHE A 60 10.32 -30.52 -4.34
C PHE A 60 9.96 -31.94 -3.87
N SER A 61 10.89 -32.62 -3.15
CA SER A 61 10.67 -33.96 -2.62
C SER A 61 9.53 -34.07 -1.60
N LYS A 62 9.14 -32.96 -1.00
CA LYS A 62 8.04 -32.89 -0.02
C LYS A 62 6.67 -32.71 -0.67
N ILE A 63 6.62 -32.41 -1.96
CA ILE A 63 5.39 -32.11 -2.68
C ILE A 63 4.81 -33.43 -3.22
N PRO A 64 3.50 -33.71 -3.02
CA PRO A 64 2.85 -34.84 -3.69
C PRO A 64 3.01 -34.72 -5.21
N LYS A 65 3.51 -35.75 -5.88
CA LYS A 65 3.85 -35.71 -7.32
C LYS A 65 2.74 -35.16 -8.21
N ARG A 66 1.46 -35.48 -7.92
CA ARG A 66 0.30 -35.00 -8.66
C ARG A 66 -0.01 -33.51 -8.48
N GLN A 67 0.62 -32.84 -7.50
CA GLN A 67 0.41 -31.41 -7.20
C GLN A 67 1.57 -30.55 -7.67
N LEU A 68 2.66 -31.16 -8.12
CA LEU A 68 3.82 -30.43 -8.60
C LEU A 68 3.63 -30.07 -10.08
N ALA A 69 3.64 -28.77 -10.37
CA ALA A 69 3.68 -28.28 -11.74
C ALA A 69 5.08 -28.47 -12.33
N HIS A 70 5.16 -28.97 -13.54
CA HIS A 70 6.38 -29.04 -14.31
C HIS A 70 6.62 -27.75 -15.07
N GLY A 71 7.84 -27.24 -15.07
CA GLY A 71 8.23 -26.00 -15.73
C GLY A 71 8.76 -26.24 -17.13
N TYR A 72 8.52 -25.29 -18.02
CA TYR A 72 8.87 -25.41 -19.44
C TYR A 72 9.57 -24.15 -19.94
N ARG A 73 10.32 -24.35 -21.03
CA ARG A 73 10.89 -23.29 -21.84
C ARG A 73 10.56 -23.53 -23.31
N TRP A 74 10.27 -22.46 -24.04
CA TRP A 74 10.09 -22.51 -25.47
C TRP A 74 11.44 -22.29 -26.17
N ILE A 75 11.98 -23.33 -26.84
CA ILE A 75 13.27 -23.29 -27.54
C ILE A 75 13.09 -24.00 -28.89
N ASN A 76 13.61 -23.39 -29.96
CA ASN A 76 13.59 -23.99 -31.31
C ASN A 76 12.21 -24.48 -31.74
N ASN A 77 11.19 -23.67 -31.51
CA ASN A 77 9.78 -23.99 -31.81
C ASN A 77 9.25 -25.24 -31.10
N ASN A 78 9.78 -25.56 -29.94
CA ASN A 78 9.34 -26.71 -29.15
C ASN A 78 9.34 -26.40 -27.65
N TRP A 79 8.42 -27.03 -26.90
CA TRP A 79 8.41 -27.02 -25.45
C TRP A 79 9.42 -28.02 -24.91
N GLN A 80 10.32 -27.52 -24.08
CA GLN A 80 11.28 -28.34 -23.34
C GLN A 80 11.00 -28.22 -21.85
N GLU A 81 10.90 -29.36 -21.17
CA GLU A 81 10.76 -29.40 -19.71
C GLU A 81 12.07 -28.99 -19.06
N GLU A 82 12.00 -28.11 -18.09
CA GLU A 82 13.14 -27.66 -17.28
C GLU A 82 13.34 -28.57 -16.07
N ALA A 83 14.59 -28.83 -15.75
CA ALA A 83 14.92 -29.57 -14.55
C ALA A 83 14.52 -28.79 -13.27
N LEU A 84 14.02 -29.51 -12.28
CA LEU A 84 13.76 -28.93 -10.96
C LEU A 84 15.08 -28.57 -10.28
N LEU A 85 15.30 -27.28 -10.05
CA LEU A 85 16.54 -26.79 -9.45
C LEU A 85 16.41 -26.70 -7.92
N SER A 86 17.31 -27.35 -7.20
CA SER A 86 17.45 -27.15 -5.76
C SER A 86 17.91 -25.71 -5.50
N HIS A 87 17.30 -25.04 -4.53
CA HIS A 87 17.60 -23.64 -4.21
C HIS A 87 19.00 -23.43 -3.56
N GLY A 88 19.61 -24.44 -2.97
CA GLY A 88 20.94 -24.36 -2.36
C GLY A 88 21.06 -23.19 -1.35
N ALA A 89 22.18 -22.48 -1.40
CA ALA A 89 22.43 -21.33 -0.53
C ALA A 89 21.56 -20.07 -0.84
N TYR A 90 20.86 -20.07 -1.98
CA TYR A 90 20.01 -18.95 -2.41
C TYR A 90 18.52 -19.15 -2.09
N GLY A 91 18.18 -20.13 -1.26
CA GLY A 91 16.80 -20.47 -0.96
C GLY A 91 15.99 -19.32 -0.36
N ALA A 92 16.59 -18.48 0.48
CA ALA A 92 15.91 -17.32 1.05
C ALA A 92 15.54 -16.26 0.00
N MET A 93 16.18 -16.26 -1.18
CA MET A 93 15.89 -15.37 -2.28
C MET A 93 14.75 -15.89 -3.18
N GLY A 94 14.68 -17.20 -3.42
CA GLY A 94 13.75 -17.73 -4.41
C GLY A 94 13.43 -19.23 -4.27
N GLY A 95 13.63 -19.84 -3.10
CA GLY A 95 13.41 -21.26 -2.89
C GLY A 95 12.00 -21.68 -2.47
N LEU A 96 11.07 -20.75 -2.29
CA LEU A 96 9.70 -21.05 -1.85
C LEU A 96 8.88 -21.63 -3.01
N ILE A 97 8.21 -22.75 -2.76
CA ILE A 97 7.29 -23.40 -3.68
C ILE A 97 5.91 -23.34 -3.03
N THR A 98 4.91 -22.81 -3.74
CA THR A 98 3.59 -22.57 -3.13
C THR A 98 2.46 -22.74 -4.16
N SER A 99 1.23 -22.87 -3.68
CA SER A 99 0.01 -22.85 -4.49
C SER A 99 -0.61 -21.44 -4.52
N LEU A 100 -1.52 -21.21 -5.46
CA LEU A 100 -2.29 -19.97 -5.52
C LEU A 100 -3.13 -19.78 -4.25
N GLU A 101 -3.79 -20.85 -3.77
CA GLU A 101 -4.63 -20.83 -2.58
C GLU A 101 -3.84 -20.41 -1.33
N ASP A 102 -2.63 -20.89 -1.18
CA ASP A 102 -1.79 -20.50 -0.06
C ASP A 102 -1.25 -19.08 -0.22
N PHE A 103 -0.82 -18.72 -1.43
CA PHE A 103 -0.27 -17.39 -1.65
C PHE A 103 -1.32 -16.27 -1.53
N ILE A 104 -2.59 -16.56 -1.81
CA ILE A 104 -3.72 -15.65 -1.52
C ILE A 104 -3.80 -15.33 -0.01
N LYS A 105 -3.53 -16.29 0.87
CA LYS A 105 -3.52 -16.05 2.32
C LYS A 105 -2.42 -15.06 2.72
N TYR A 106 -1.23 -15.21 2.11
CA TYR A 106 -0.12 -14.26 2.31
C TYR A 106 -0.45 -12.87 1.74
N MET A 107 -0.99 -12.78 0.54
CA MET A 107 -1.42 -11.49 -0.03
C MET A 107 -2.52 -10.83 0.82
N ASN A 108 -3.46 -11.60 1.35
CA ASN A 108 -4.52 -11.11 2.24
C ASN A 108 -3.96 -10.55 3.55
N LEU A 109 -2.88 -11.14 4.11
CA LEU A 109 -2.17 -10.58 5.26
C LEU A 109 -1.72 -9.14 4.96
N HIS A 110 -1.13 -8.90 3.80
CA HIS A 110 -0.69 -7.57 3.36
C HIS A 110 -1.86 -6.61 3.10
N MET A 111 -2.90 -7.06 2.41
CA MET A 111 -4.09 -6.24 2.11
C MET A 111 -4.86 -5.86 3.39
N ASN A 112 -4.88 -6.75 4.38
CA ASN A 112 -5.55 -6.52 5.66
C ASN A 112 -4.86 -5.47 6.53
N ALA A 113 -3.64 -5.04 6.17
CA ALA A 113 -2.97 -3.90 6.79
C ALA A 113 -3.61 -2.55 6.44
N TRP A 114 -4.47 -2.50 5.43
CA TRP A 114 -5.12 -1.30 4.92
C TRP A 114 -6.65 -1.39 4.98
N PRO A 115 -7.38 -0.27 5.20
CA PRO A 115 -6.85 1.02 5.67
C PRO A 115 -6.28 0.92 7.08
N PRO A 116 -5.45 1.88 7.53
CA PRO A 116 -5.02 1.97 8.93
C PRO A 116 -6.21 2.01 9.89
N ARG A 117 -6.16 1.21 10.95
CA ARG A 117 -7.21 1.12 11.96
C ARG A 117 -6.64 0.67 13.32
N HIS A 118 -7.40 0.85 14.39
CA HIS A 118 -6.96 0.62 15.78
C HIS A 118 -7.61 -0.58 16.47
N ASP A 119 -8.35 -1.43 15.73
CA ASP A 119 -8.90 -2.67 16.26
C ASP A 119 -7.79 -3.68 16.60
N THR A 120 -8.13 -4.67 17.43
CA THR A 120 -7.21 -5.71 17.89
C THR A 120 -6.54 -6.43 16.73
N GLU A 121 -5.24 -6.63 16.82
CA GLU A 121 -4.45 -7.37 15.84
C GLU A 121 -4.24 -8.82 16.30
N ALA A 122 -4.86 -9.77 15.61
CA ALA A 122 -4.54 -11.20 15.72
C ALA A 122 -3.82 -11.62 14.44
N THR A 123 -2.57 -11.16 14.25
CA THR A 123 -1.87 -11.36 12.98
C THR A 123 -0.46 -11.91 13.20
N VAL A 124 0.04 -12.55 12.16
CA VAL A 124 1.44 -13.04 12.05
C VAL A 124 2.45 -11.90 12.19
N ALA A 125 2.08 -10.71 11.71
CA ALA A 125 2.89 -9.49 11.81
C ALA A 125 1.98 -8.30 12.09
N LYS A 126 2.50 -7.29 12.82
CA LYS A 126 1.76 -6.06 13.07
C LYS A 126 1.39 -5.37 11.75
N ARG A 127 0.14 -4.89 11.64
CA ARG A 127 -0.31 -4.14 10.45
C ARG A 127 0.56 -2.91 10.16
N SER A 128 1.08 -2.26 11.21
CA SER A 128 2.04 -1.16 11.06
C SER A 128 3.34 -1.61 10.39
N SER A 129 3.88 -2.78 10.75
CA SER A 129 5.09 -3.34 10.12
C SER A 129 4.83 -3.72 8.65
N LEU A 130 3.65 -4.29 8.35
CA LEU A 130 3.28 -4.58 6.97
C LEU A 130 3.16 -3.30 6.13
N ARG A 131 2.51 -2.24 6.66
CA ARG A 131 2.46 -0.94 5.97
C ARG A 131 3.83 -0.31 5.79
N GLU A 132 4.74 -0.53 6.74
CA GLU A 132 6.14 -0.10 6.62
C GLU A 132 6.83 -0.78 5.44
N MET A 133 6.57 -2.07 5.21
CA MET A 133 7.10 -2.79 4.04
C MET A 133 6.57 -2.24 2.72
N HIS A 134 5.39 -1.60 2.72
CA HIS A 134 4.75 -1.05 1.53
C HIS A 134 5.20 0.37 1.17
N LYS A 135 6.16 0.94 1.89
CA LYS A 135 6.67 2.29 1.62
C LYS A 135 7.75 2.32 0.53
N PRO A 136 7.86 3.42 -0.22
CA PRO A 136 8.88 3.61 -1.26
C PRO A 136 10.25 4.00 -0.67
N TRP A 137 10.88 3.08 0.07
CA TRP A 137 12.12 3.36 0.81
C TRP A 137 13.29 3.73 -0.09
N ASN A 138 13.47 3.01 -1.19
CA ASN A 138 14.55 3.25 -2.13
C ASN A 138 13.93 3.62 -3.48
N PHE A 139 13.97 4.89 -3.82
CA PHE A 139 13.53 5.36 -5.14
C PHE A 139 14.36 4.67 -6.22
N SER A 140 13.71 4.17 -7.25
CA SER A 140 14.34 3.45 -8.35
C SER A 140 14.32 4.27 -9.63
N THR A 141 13.15 4.72 -10.07
CA THR A 141 13.01 5.46 -11.33
C THR A 141 11.67 6.21 -11.42
N LEU A 142 11.68 7.25 -12.26
CA LEU A 142 10.47 7.91 -12.76
C LEU A 142 10.41 7.70 -14.28
N ASN A 143 9.41 6.98 -14.76
CA ASN A 143 9.14 6.84 -16.18
C ASN A 143 7.98 7.76 -16.58
N ALA A 144 8.33 8.95 -17.10
CA ALA A 144 7.37 9.96 -17.54
C ALA A 144 6.60 9.55 -18.79
N GLN A 145 7.14 8.59 -19.56
CA GLN A 145 6.55 8.13 -20.84
C GLN A 145 5.98 6.72 -20.74
N TYR A 146 5.74 6.25 -19.52
CA TYR A 146 5.16 4.92 -19.33
C TYR A 146 3.80 4.81 -20.01
N LYS A 147 3.55 3.66 -20.63
CA LYS A 147 2.27 3.29 -21.21
C LYS A 147 1.81 1.97 -20.61
N TYR A 148 0.60 1.96 -20.12
CA TYR A 148 -0.06 0.73 -19.70
C TYR A 148 -0.20 -0.25 -20.87
N PRO A 149 -0.36 -1.55 -20.63
CA PRO A 149 -0.47 -2.56 -21.70
C PRO A 149 -1.57 -2.31 -22.72
N GLY A 150 -2.58 -1.51 -22.40
CA GLY A 150 -3.63 -1.03 -23.33
C GLY A 150 -3.25 0.22 -24.11
N GLY A 151 -2.00 0.72 -24.00
CA GLY A 151 -1.51 1.92 -24.69
C GLY A 151 -1.82 3.24 -23.99
N ARG A 152 -2.54 3.25 -22.86
CA ARG A 152 -2.87 4.45 -22.07
C ARG A 152 -1.58 5.05 -21.47
N PRO A 153 -1.21 6.30 -21.83
CA PRO A 153 -0.05 6.96 -21.26
C PRO A 153 -0.35 7.40 -19.81
N CYS A 154 0.59 7.16 -18.91
CA CYS A 154 0.51 7.60 -17.53
C CYS A 154 1.88 7.47 -16.86
N ALA A 155 2.49 8.56 -16.47
CA ALA A 155 3.79 8.54 -15.78
C ALA A 155 3.73 7.66 -14.52
N VAL A 156 4.81 6.90 -14.27
CA VAL A 156 4.93 5.99 -13.13
C VAL A 156 6.24 6.23 -12.40
N ALA A 157 6.15 6.48 -11.10
CA ALA A 157 7.26 6.43 -10.18
C ALA A 157 7.40 5.01 -9.60
N SER A 158 8.62 4.53 -9.47
CA SER A 158 8.93 3.20 -8.94
C SER A 158 9.94 3.28 -7.80
N ALA A 159 9.75 2.42 -6.81
CA ALA A 159 10.63 2.29 -5.66
C ALA A 159 10.68 0.84 -5.17
N TYR A 160 11.58 0.57 -4.22
CA TYR A 160 11.72 -0.75 -3.60
C TYR A 160 11.76 -0.61 -2.08
N GLY A 161 11.04 -1.46 -1.40
CA GLY A 161 11.01 -1.53 0.07
C GLY A 161 11.58 -2.86 0.58
N TYR A 162 10.99 -3.39 1.62
CA TYR A 162 11.39 -4.66 2.27
C TYR A 162 10.96 -5.88 1.43
N GLY A 163 11.66 -6.12 0.31
CA GLY A 163 11.34 -7.22 -0.60
C GLY A 163 10.14 -6.97 -1.50
N LEU A 164 9.66 -5.73 -1.58
CA LEU A 164 8.49 -5.36 -2.34
C LEU A 164 8.81 -4.22 -3.32
N ARG A 165 8.32 -4.35 -4.55
CA ARG A 165 8.24 -3.27 -5.52
C ARG A 165 7.05 -2.40 -5.18
N TRP A 166 7.26 -1.09 -5.24
CA TRP A 166 6.24 -0.08 -5.08
C TRP A 166 6.18 0.76 -6.36
N THR A 167 4.97 1.06 -6.82
CA THR A 167 4.79 2.03 -7.91
C THR A 167 3.66 2.98 -7.57
N SER A 168 3.75 4.22 -8.07
CA SER A 168 2.64 5.17 -8.07
C SER A 168 2.50 5.77 -9.45
N ASP A 169 1.27 5.83 -9.96
CA ASP A 169 0.96 6.31 -11.29
C ASP A 169 0.43 7.75 -11.29
N CYS A 170 0.21 8.30 -12.50
CA CYS A 170 -0.28 9.67 -12.68
C CYS A 170 -1.70 9.92 -12.16
N GLU A 171 -2.45 8.86 -11.83
CA GLU A 171 -3.78 8.94 -11.21
C GLU A 171 -3.69 8.79 -9.68
N GLY A 172 -2.47 8.74 -9.12
CA GLY A 172 -2.21 8.57 -7.69
C GLY A 172 -2.47 7.15 -7.18
N ARG A 173 -2.62 6.15 -8.07
CA ARG A 173 -2.81 4.76 -7.66
C ARG A 173 -1.49 4.14 -7.26
N THR A 174 -1.46 3.54 -6.10
CA THR A 174 -0.29 2.83 -5.58
C THR A 174 -0.46 1.33 -5.78
N THR A 175 0.56 0.68 -6.36
CA THR A 175 0.65 -0.79 -6.38
C THR A 175 1.84 -1.28 -5.57
N VAL A 176 1.67 -2.41 -4.92
CA VAL A 176 2.70 -3.09 -4.14
C VAL A 176 2.71 -4.57 -4.53
N GLY A 177 3.89 -5.18 -4.63
CA GLY A 177 4.01 -6.59 -4.97
C GLY A 177 5.42 -7.00 -5.34
N HIS A 178 5.58 -8.14 -5.95
CA HIS A 178 6.85 -8.62 -6.48
C HIS A 178 6.66 -9.60 -7.63
N SER A 179 7.68 -9.73 -8.47
CA SER A 179 7.77 -10.73 -9.54
C SER A 179 8.78 -11.79 -9.18
N GLY A 180 8.60 -12.98 -9.71
CA GLY A 180 9.58 -14.04 -9.68
C GLY A 180 9.82 -14.63 -11.07
N GLY A 181 11.04 -15.04 -11.34
CA GLY A 181 11.41 -15.75 -12.56
C GLY A 181 12.54 -16.72 -12.31
N LEU A 182 12.31 -17.97 -12.66
CA LEU A 182 13.28 -19.06 -12.60
C LEU A 182 13.18 -19.90 -13.89
N PRO A 183 14.17 -20.73 -14.20
CA PRO A 183 14.00 -21.74 -15.23
C PRO A 183 12.71 -22.54 -14.99
N GLY A 184 11.87 -22.62 -16.00
CA GLY A 184 10.57 -23.28 -15.96
C GLY A 184 9.41 -22.47 -15.39
N PHE A 185 9.63 -21.32 -14.72
CA PHE A 185 8.56 -20.63 -14.01
C PHE A 185 8.63 -19.11 -14.14
N GLY A 186 7.45 -18.49 -14.08
CA GLY A 186 7.25 -17.05 -13.90
C GLY A 186 6.16 -16.79 -12.87
N SER A 187 6.32 -15.78 -12.05
CA SER A 187 5.32 -15.41 -11.06
C SER A 187 5.24 -13.89 -10.91
N ASN A 188 4.06 -13.42 -10.55
CA ASN A 188 3.85 -12.05 -10.11
C ASN A 188 2.64 -12.01 -9.18
N TRP A 189 2.75 -11.20 -8.14
CA TRP A 189 1.63 -10.78 -7.33
C TRP A 189 1.67 -9.27 -7.17
N THR A 190 0.54 -8.64 -7.27
CA THR A 190 0.40 -7.19 -7.21
C THR A 190 -0.94 -6.85 -6.59
N PHE A 191 -0.97 -5.90 -5.66
CA PHE A 191 -2.19 -5.40 -5.06
C PHE A 191 -2.18 -3.88 -4.94
N LEU A 192 -3.38 -3.31 -4.87
CA LEU A 192 -3.60 -1.89 -4.63
C LEU A 192 -4.08 -1.71 -3.18
N PRO A 193 -3.21 -1.24 -2.27
CA PRO A 193 -3.53 -1.11 -0.84
C PRO A 193 -4.79 -0.30 -0.58
N GLU A 194 -4.93 0.85 -1.25
CA GLU A 194 -6.07 1.74 -1.06
C GLU A 194 -7.39 1.13 -1.57
N TYR A 195 -7.34 0.30 -2.61
CA TYR A 195 -8.54 -0.30 -3.21
C TYR A 195 -8.92 -1.63 -2.58
N GLY A 196 -7.98 -2.32 -1.93
CA GLY A 196 -8.19 -3.65 -1.35
C GLY A 196 -8.40 -4.75 -2.37
N ILE A 197 -7.80 -4.60 -3.54
CA ILE A 197 -7.81 -5.60 -4.61
C ILE A 197 -6.38 -6.01 -4.96
N GLY A 198 -6.21 -7.24 -5.41
CA GLY A 198 -4.93 -7.76 -5.84
C GLY A 198 -5.10 -8.93 -6.81
N VAL A 199 -4.04 -9.20 -7.54
CA VAL A 199 -3.98 -10.29 -8.53
C VAL A 199 -2.68 -11.06 -8.36
N ILE A 200 -2.77 -12.38 -8.48
CA ILE A 200 -1.65 -13.31 -8.48
C ILE A 200 -1.66 -14.06 -9.80
N CYS A 201 -0.51 -14.15 -10.45
CA CYS A 201 -0.32 -14.96 -11.64
C CYS A 201 0.91 -15.84 -11.46
N PHE A 202 0.72 -17.15 -11.55
CA PHE A 202 1.77 -18.13 -11.62
C PHE A 202 1.73 -18.81 -13.00
N ALA A 203 2.88 -18.98 -13.62
CA ALA A 203 3.03 -19.63 -14.90
C ALA A 203 4.18 -20.63 -14.85
N ASN A 204 3.97 -21.77 -15.48
CA ASN A 204 4.98 -22.83 -15.62
C ASN A 204 5.79 -22.68 -16.91
N VAL A 205 6.18 -21.44 -17.21
CA VAL A 205 7.04 -21.08 -18.34
C VAL A 205 8.15 -20.15 -17.85
N THR A 206 9.38 -20.42 -18.30
CA THR A 206 10.58 -19.64 -17.95
C THR A 206 10.35 -18.16 -18.21
N TYR A 207 10.44 -17.33 -17.17
CA TYR A 207 10.29 -15.88 -17.21
C TYR A 207 9.02 -15.39 -17.92
N ALA A 208 7.90 -16.13 -17.76
CA ALA A 208 6.60 -15.70 -18.33
C ALA A 208 6.25 -14.25 -17.92
N PRO A 209 5.59 -13.47 -18.81
CA PRO A 209 5.32 -12.04 -18.59
C PRO A 209 4.14 -11.81 -17.62
N THR A 210 4.17 -12.46 -16.47
CA THR A 210 3.09 -12.46 -15.45
C THR A 210 2.77 -11.07 -14.90
N SER A 211 3.76 -10.18 -14.83
CA SER A 211 3.54 -8.79 -14.40
C SER A 211 2.70 -7.99 -15.39
N ILE A 212 2.89 -8.20 -16.70
CA ILE A 212 2.09 -7.57 -17.75
C ILE A 212 0.64 -8.08 -17.68
N ILE A 213 0.46 -9.37 -17.43
CA ILE A 213 -0.88 -9.99 -17.27
C ILE A 213 -1.60 -9.36 -16.07
N ASN A 214 -0.95 -9.32 -14.90
CA ASN A 214 -1.53 -8.74 -13.69
C ASN A 214 -1.87 -7.26 -13.86
N THR A 215 -1.00 -6.49 -14.52
CA THR A 215 -1.27 -5.07 -14.82
C THR A 215 -2.51 -4.90 -15.70
N LYS A 216 -2.65 -5.70 -16.76
CA LYS A 216 -3.86 -5.69 -17.61
C LYS A 216 -5.12 -6.05 -16.83
N VAL A 217 -5.06 -7.08 -15.99
CA VAL A 217 -6.20 -7.52 -15.19
C VAL A 217 -6.63 -6.43 -14.21
N LEU A 218 -5.68 -5.83 -13.47
CA LEU A 218 -5.98 -4.76 -12.52
C LEU A 218 -6.55 -3.52 -13.23
N ASP A 219 -5.94 -3.08 -14.33
CA ASP A 219 -6.43 -1.91 -15.09
C ASP A 219 -7.86 -2.17 -15.64
N THR A 220 -8.13 -3.39 -16.12
CA THR A 220 -9.47 -3.81 -16.56
C THR A 220 -10.48 -3.82 -15.40
N ILE A 221 -10.12 -4.40 -14.26
CA ILE A 221 -11.00 -4.43 -13.08
C ILE A 221 -11.37 -3.00 -12.66
N LEU A 222 -10.38 -2.11 -12.54
CA LEU A 222 -10.62 -0.72 -12.16
C LEU A 222 -11.53 0.01 -13.16
N ALA A 223 -11.33 -0.20 -14.47
CA ALA A 223 -12.13 0.43 -15.50
C ALA A 223 -13.60 -0.04 -15.49
N ILE A 224 -13.85 -1.33 -15.29
CA ILE A 224 -15.20 -1.93 -15.35
C ILE A 224 -15.96 -1.70 -14.04
N SER A 225 -15.32 -1.98 -12.89
CA SER A 225 -16.01 -2.01 -11.59
C SER A 225 -16.24 -0.64 -10.99
N LYS A 226 -15.55 0.40 -11.47
CA LYS A 226 -15.58 1.76 -10.89
C LYS A 226 -15.33 1.79 -9.38
N ILE A 227 -14.58 0.82 -8.87
CA ILE A 227 -14.20 0.74 -7.45
C ILE A 227 -13.45 2.02 -7.08
N LYS A 228 -13.83 2.59 -5.94
CA LYS A 228 -13.14 3.75 -5.35
C LYS A 228 -12.16 3.30 -4.28
N PRO A 229 -11.13 4.09 -4.00
CA PRO A 229 -10.25 3.84 -2.85
C PRO A 229 -11.06 3.73 -1.56
N ARG A 230 -10.66 2.81 -0.69
CA ARG A 230 -11.24 2.64 0.65
C ARG A 230 -10.88 3.86 1.49
N GLN A 231 -11.87 4.46 2.11
CA GLN A 231 -11.68 5.60 2.97
C GLN A 231 -11.26 5.19 4.39
N LEU A 232 -10.51 6.06 5.06
CA LEU A 232 -10.28 5.96 6.49
C LEU A 232 -11.60 6.18 7.22
N ILE A 233 -11.76 5.49 8.35
CA ILE A 233 -12.89 5.75 9.25
C ILE A 233 -12.56 7.01 10.06
N PRO A 234 -13.45 8.02 10.11
CA PRO A 234 -13.21 9.20 10.91
C PRO A 234 -13.05 8.86 12.39
N SER A 235 -12.09 9.49 13.05
CA SER A 235 -11.98 9.38 14.50
C SER A 235 -13.17 10.09 15.19
N ARG A 236 -13.52 9.63 16.40
CA ARG A 236 -14.61 10.25 17.17
C ARG A 236 -14.40 11.76 17.36
N ILE A 237 -13.14 12.17 17.58
CA ILE A 237 -12.83 13.57 17.78
C ILE A 237 -13.01 14.42 16.51
N LEU A 238 -12.70 13.86 15.32
CA LEU A 238 -12.98 14.56 14.06
C LEU A 238 -14.47 14.77 13.85
N LEU A 239 -15.30 13.78 14.12
CA LEU A 239 -16.76 13.88 14.03
C LEU A 239 -17.29 14.92 15.02
N GLN A 240 -16.81 14.91 16.25
CA GLN A 240 -17.18 15.87 17.27
C GLN A 240 -16.81 17.31 16.85
N ARG A 241 -15.58 17.53 16.38
CA ARG A 241 -15.13 18.86 15.93
C ARG A 241 -15.85 19.34 14.68
N GLN A 242 -16.21 18.44 13.76
CA GLN A 242 -17.09 18.78 12.64
C GLN A 242 -18.44 19.33 13.13
N GLN A 243 -19.08 18.65 14.07
CA GLN A 243 -20.36 19.06 14.62
C GLN A 243 -20.25 20.42 15.34
N GLU A 244 -19.23 20.60 16.18
CA GLU A 244 -18.99 21.85 16.92
C GLU A 244 -18.67 23.03 15.98
N LEU A 245 -17.95 22.78 14.86
CA LEU A 245 -17.74 23.80 13.81
C LEU A 245 -19.04 24.21 13.13
N MET A 246 -19.93 23.26 12.85
CA MET A 246 -21.23 23.58 12.26
C MET A 246 -22.12 24.41 13.17
N GLU A 247 -21.98 24.32 14.49
CA GLU A 247 -22.70 25.12 15.44
C GLU A 247 -22.26 26.60 15.46
N ILE A 248 -21.04 26.89 15.03
CA ILE A 248 -20.50 28.27 15.01
C ILE A 248 -20.53 28.93 13.63
N LEU A 249 -20.58 28.11 12.55
CA LEU A 249 -20.62 28.62 11.17
C LEU A 249 -22.04 29.10 10.77
N PRO A 250 -22.16 30.14 9.92
CA PRO A 250 -21.08 31.01 9.41
C PRO A 250 -20.70 32.15 10.35
N GLY A 251 -21.48 32.36 11.42
CA GLY A 251 -21.40 33.56 12.26
C GLY A 251 -20.17 33.66 13.17
N TRP A 252 -19.42 32.57 13.31
CA TRP A 252 -18.25 32.47 14.20
C TRP A 252 -18.55 32.94 15.65
N ASN A 253 -19.68 32.50 16.19
CA ASN A 253 -20.00 32.71 17.59
C ASN A 253 -19.29 31.66 18.47
N THR A 254 -18.10 32.02 18.93
CA THR A 254 -17.24 31.13 19.71
C THR A 254 -17.42 31.24 21.21
N LYS A 255 -18.39 32.05 21.69
CA LYS A 255 -18.62 32.28 23.13
C LYS A 255 -18.91 30.92 23.83
N GLY A 256 -18.11 30.59 24.84
CA GLY A 256 -18.25 29.35 25.59
C GLY A 256 -17.74 28.09 24.88
N LYS A 257 -17.15 28.22 23.71
CA LYS A 257 -16.55 27.09 22.95
C LYS A 257 -15.04 27.05 23.14
N ASN A 258 -14.55 26.02 23.81
CA ASN A 258 -13.11 25.79 23.99
C ASN A 258 -12.64 24.66 23.05
N ILE A 259 -12.72 24.89 21.74
CA ILE A 259 -12.41 23.94 20.69
C ILE A 259 -11.20 24.33 19.85
N PHE A 260 -10.66 25.50 20.05
CA PHE A 260 -9.54 26.05 19.29
C PHE A 260 -8.25 26.00 20.09
N ALA A 261 -7.12 25.77 19.42
CA ALA A 261 -5.79 25.85 20.01
C ALA A 261 -5.52 27.26 20.53
N GLU A 262 -4.65 27.38 21.52
CA GLU A 262 -4.34 28.64 22.21
C GLU A 262 -3.88 29.74 21.22
N ASN A 263 -3.07 29.35 20.23
CA ASN A 263 -2.57 30.28 19.21
C ASN A 263 -3.51 30.48 18.03
N PHE A 264 -4.65 29.79 17.94
CA PHE A 264 -5.52 29.82 16.75
C PHE A 264 -5.94 31.23 16.35
N PHE A 265 -6.41 32.03 17.30
CA PHE A 265 -6.86 33.39 17.02
C PHE A 265 -5.72 34.42 16.92
N LEU A 266 -4.46 34.01 17.16
CA LEU A 266 -3.28 34.80 16.81
C LEU A 266 -2.98 34.67 15.31
N ASP A 267 -3.23 33.50 14.74
CA ASP A 267 -3.03 33.23 13.31
C ASP A 267 -4.24 33.62 12.45
N TYR A 268 -5.45 33.52 13.00
CA TYR A 268 -6.73 33.78 12.30
C TYR A 268 -7.54 34.87 12.95
N SER A 269 -7.72 36.01 12.25
CA SER A 269 -8.63 37.03 12.72
C SER A 269 -10.08 36.55 12.70
N ILE A 270 -10.78 36.59 13.82
CA ILE A 270 -12.18 36.16 13.92
C ILE A 270 -13.12 36.96 13.00
N ASN A 271 -12.82 38.22 12.75
CA ASN A 271 -13.58 39.07 11.83
C ASN A 271 -13.38 38.61 10.38
N ALA A 272 -12.14 38.26 9.99
CA ALA A 272 -11.85 37.73 8.67
C ALA A 272 -12.54 36.40 8.45
N LEU A 273 -12.43 35.45 9.41
CA LEU A 273 -13.10 34.14 9.36
C LEU A 273 -14.64 34.30 9.21
N ARG A 274 -15.23 35.22 9.97
CA ARG A 274 -16.66 35.50 9.88
C ARG A 274 -17.06 36.10 8.53
N SER A 275 -16.28 37.03 8.00
CA SER A 275 -16.55 37.66 6.69
C SER A 275 -16.48 36.62 5.58
N GLU A 276 -15.41 35.82 5.54
CA GLU A 276 -15.21 34.76 4.55
C GLU A 276 -16.33 33.72 4.61
N ALA A 277 -16.65 33.21 5.81
CA ALA A 277 -17.71 32.21 5.97
C ALA A 277 -19.07 32.76 5.52
N ASN A 278 -19.45 33.99 5.91
CA ASN A 278 -20.70 34.59 5.50
C ASN A 278 -20.80 34.79 3.98
N GLU A 279 -19.72 35.22 3.33
CA GLU A 279 -19.65 35.32 1.87
C GLU A 279 -19.92 33.99 1.19
N LEU A 280 -19.21 32.92 1.62
CA LEU A 280 -19.36 31.60 1.05
C LEU A 280 -20.75 31.00 1.30
N PHE A 281 -21.33 31.17 2.48
CA PHE A 281 -22.68 30.68 2.78
C PHE A 281 -23.73 31.45 2.00
N THR A 282 -23.54 32.76 1.78
CA THR A 282 -24.43 33.57 0.93
C THR A 282 -24.39 33.07 -0.52
N LYS A 283 -23.19 32.80 -1.07
CA LYS A 283 -23.04 32.25 -2.41
C LYS A 283 -23.63 30.85 -2.53
N ALA A 284 -23.47 30.00 -1.51
CA ALA A 284 -24.01 28.65 -1.51
C ALA A 284 -25.54 28.60 -1.48
N GLY A 285 -26.19 29.64 -0.94
CA GLY A 285 -27.63 29.69 -0.79
C GLY A 285 -28.13 28.80 0.35
N GLN A 286 -29.32 28.22 0.22
CA GLN A 286 -29.88 27.34 1.23
C GLN A 286 -29.00 26.07 1.37
N ILE A 287 -28.59 25.76 2.60
CA ILE A 287 -27.83 24.54 2.89
C ILE A 287 -28.78 23.35 2.86
N LYS A 288 -28.44 22.37 2.03
CA LYS A 288 -29.22 21.12 1.83
C LYS A 288 -28.73 19.99 2.72
N GLN A 289 -27.42 19.82 2.84
CA GLN A 289 -26.81 18.73 3.58
C GLN A 289 -25.39 19.06 4.00
N VAL A 290 -24.97 18.51 5.15
CA VAL A 290 -23.56 18.45 5.57
C VAL A 290 -23.12 17.00 5.41
N LYS A 291 -22.10 16.76 4.59
CA LYS A 291 -21.52 15.42 4.41
C LYS A 291 -20.65 15.05 5.59
N GLU A 292 -20.55 13.77 5.85
CA GLU A 292 -19.61 13.26 6.85
C GLU A 292 -18.17 13.61 6.48
N ILE A 293 -17.35 13.90 7.49
CA ILE A 293 -15.94 14.25 7.27
C ILE A 293 -15.17 13.09 6.65
N VAL A 294 -14.40 13.40 5.62
CA VAL A 294 -13.43 12.50 5.00
C VAL A 294 -12.07 12.72 5.66
N PRO A 295 -11.57 11.78 6.47
CA PRO A 295 -10.33 11.96 7.18
C PRO A 295 -9.12 11.74 6.27
N THR A 296 -8.08 12.56 6.46
CA THR A 296 -6.73 12.31 5.94
C THR A 296 -5.92 11.48 6.94
N ASN A 297 -6.18 11.68 8.22
CA ASN A 297 -5.66 10.90 9.36
C ASN A 297 -6.60 11.11 10.57
N ASN A 298 -6.21 10.61 11.75
CA ASN A 298 -7.04 10.69 12.95
C ASN A 298 -7.32 12.12 13.47
N LEU A 299 -6.52 13.11 13.03
CA LEU A 299 -6.56 14.50 13.51
C LEU A 299 -6.77 15.52 12.39
N ARG A 300 -6.93 15.09 11.15
CA ARG A 300 -7.12 15.95 9.98
C ARG A 300 -8.16 15.38 9.04
N GLY A 301 -9.02 16.26 8.53
CA GLY A 301 -10.02 15.87 7.55
C GLY A 301 -10.67 17.07 6.88
N ALA A 302 -11.54 16.77 5.93
CA ALA A 302 -12.36 17.75 5.24
C ALA A 302 -13.80 17.25 5.12
N PHE A 303 -14.76 18.15 5.15
CA PHE A 303 -16.16 17.84 4.88
C PHE A 303 -16.79 18.86 3.94
N ILE A 304 -17.89 18.47 3.33
CA ILE A 304 -18.59 19.29 2.35
C ILE A 304 -19.94 19.70 2.91
N ILE A 305 -20.23 20.99 2.81
CA ILE A 305 -21.54 21.58 3.05
C ILE A 305 -22.17 21.79 1.67
N GLU A 306 -23.22 21.06 1.36
CA GLU A 306 -23.93 21.16 0.08
C GLU A 306 -24.93 22.28 0.13
N GLY A 307 -24.74 23.32 -0.68
CA GLY A 307 -25.65 24.43 -0.84
C GLY A 307 -26.54 24.31 -2.07
N GLU A 308 -27.46 25.25 -2.22
CA GLU A 308 -28.37 25.32 -3.37
C GLU A 308 -27.63 25.68 -4.67
N HIS A 309 -26.68 26.63 -4.62
CA HIS A 309 -25.98 27.17 -5.77
C HIS A 309 -24.57 26.64 -5.92
N SER A 310 -23.81 26.52 -4.82
CA SER A 310 -22.47 25.95 -4.79
C SER A 310 -22.26 25.12 -3.52
N ASN A 311 -21.15 24.42 -3.45
CA ASN A 311 -20.76 23.67 -2.27
C ASN A 311 -19.60 24.37 -1.55
N ILE A 312 -19.48 24.12 -0.24
CA ILE A 312 -18.40 24.65 0.59
C ILE A 312 -17.59 23.48 1.15
N GLU A 313 -16.29 23.47 0.91
CA GLU A 313 -15.37 22.55 1.60
C GLU A 313 -14.82 23.20 2.85
N VAL A 314 -14.93 22.52 3.98
CA VAL A 314 -14.29 22.89 5.24
C VAL A 314 -13.24 21.86 5.57
N ARG A 315 -12.00 22.31 5.78
CA ARG A 315 -10.86 21.47 6.15
C ARG A 315 -10.28 21.96 7.47
N PHE A 316 -9.93 21.06 8.35
CA PHE A 316 -9.28 21.41 9.61
C PHE A 316 -8.27 20.34 10.07
N THR A 317 -7.31 20.80 10.88
CA THR A 317 -6.31 19.97 11.56
C THR A 317 -6.43 20.20 13.05
N LEU A 318 -6.32 19.13 13.84
CA LEU A 318 -6.35 19.16 15.28
C LEU A 318 -4.93 19.06 15.86
N THR A 319 -4.74 19.61 17.06
CA THR A 319 -3.53 19.43 17.86
C THR A 319 -3.39 17.96 18.29
N PRO A 320 -2.16 17.48 18.57
CA PRO A 320 -1.91 16.10 19.04
C PRO A 320 -2.13 15.90 20.56
N GLU A 321 -2.73 16.84 21.23
CA GLU A 321 -2.98 16.80 22.67
C GLU A 321 -4.00 15.74 23.07
N GLN A 322 -4.10 15.41 24.36
CA GLN A 322 -5.06 14.43 24.87
C GLN A 322 -6.52 14.84 24.55
N VAL A 323 -6.82 16.13 24.58
CA VAL A 323 -8.08 16.71 24.09
C VAL A 323 -7.74 17.56 22.87
N PRO A 324 -7.77 16.97 21.67
CA PRO A 324 -7.36 17.68 20.45
C PRO A 324 -8.22 18.91 20.13
N LEU A 325 -7.57 20.02 19.86
CA LEU A 325 -8.16 21.31 19.55
C LEU A 325 -7.92 21.69 18.10
N ILE A 326 -8.77 22.50 17.51
CA ILE A 326 -8.62 22.99 16.13
C ILE A 326 -7.43 23.94 16.05
N GLN A 327 -6.41 23.56 15.29
CA GLN A 327 -5.17 24.34 15.10
C GLN A 327 -5.13 25.01 13.75
N GLU A 328 -5.63 24.35 12.71
CA GLU A 328 -5.73 24.91 11.36
C GLU A 328 -7.17 24.80 10.86
N TYR A 329 -7.60 25.81 10.12
CA TYR A 329 -8.90 25.87 9.50
C TYR A 329 -8.80 26.48 8.11
N ARG A 330 -9.52 25.90 7.15
CA ARG A 330 -9.68 26.45 5.81
C ARG A 330 -11.09 26.20 5.33
N ILE A 331 -11.64 27.18 4.66
CA ILE A 331 -12.94 27.12 4.01
C ILE A 331 -12.81 27.61 2.57
N ARG A 332 -13.50 26.97 1.64
CA ARG A 332 -13.49 27.39 0.24
C ARG A 332 -14.74 26.94 -0.49
N GLU A 333 -15.08 27.69 -1.53
CA GLU A 333 -16.07 27.25 -2.50
C GLU A 333 -15.54 26.13 -3.36
N ILE A 334 -16.40 25.15 -3.65
CA ILE A 334 -16.16 24.11 -4.64
C ILE A 334 -17.33 24.04 -5.61
N PRO A 335 -17.07 23.84 -6.92
CA PRO A 335 -18.15 23.67 -7.91
C PRO A 335 -19.02 22.45 -7.58
N LYS A 336 -20.28 22.49 -8.02
CA LYS A 336 -21.16 21.33 -7.98
C LYS A 336 -20.71 20.21 -8.91
#